data_b83e7eee576bb2735971cc66581a7ef4
#
_entry.id   b83e7eee576bb2735971cc66581a7ef4
#
_cell.length_a   1.000
_cell.length_b   1.000
_cell.length_c   1.000
_cell.angle_alpha   90.00
_cell.angle_beta   90.00
_cell.angle_gamma   90.00
#
_symmetry.space_group_name_H-M   'P 1'
#
loop_
_entity.id
_entity.type
_entity.pdbx_description
1 polymer ?
#
loop_
_entity_poly.entity_id
_entity_poly.type
_entity_poly.pdbx_seq_one_letter_code
_entity_poly.pdbx_strand_id
1 'polypeptide(L)'
;GEILGVAGLVGAQRTELMEGIFGLRAHTSGKVWIKGEEVNIKQPRDAIQKSVALLTEDRRATGIMGVLSVADNISIASLDALRKGPIMLDNKKILDLVATNKEKMAIKVPSPKTQIKSLSGGNQQKVLIARWLANNPDVLILDEPTRGIDVGAKYEIYCIIADLAKQGKSIIMISSEMSEIIGMSNRVM
;
A
#
# COMPACT_ATOMS: atom_id res chain seq x y z
N GLY A 1 16.02 -0.70 5.40
CA GLY A 1 15.19 0.16 4.60
C GLY A 1 15.86 0.63 3.33
N GLU A 2 15.37 0.17 2.20
CA GLU A 2 15.82 0.59 0.87
C GLU A 2 14.59 0.93 0.04
N ILE A 3 14.68 1.95 -0.82
CA ILE A 3 13.71 2.23 -1.87
C ILE A 3 14.32 1.80 -3.19
N LEU A 4 13.82 0.72 -3.76
CA LEU A 4 14.14 0.28 -5.12
C LEU A 4 13.16 0.93 -6.09
N GLY A 5 13.64 1.79 -6.96
CA GLY A 5 12.86 2.38 -8.04
C GLY A 5 12.81 1.46 -9.26
N VAL A 6 11.63 1.24 -9.78
CA VAL A 6 11.41 0.50 -11.03
C VAL A 6 10.91 1.49 -12.07
N ALA A 7 11.80 1.86 -12.99
CA ALA A 7 11.50 2.79 -14.07
C ALA A 7 11.03 2.04 -15.33
N GLY A 8 10.29 2.72 -16.19
CA GLY A 8 9.93 2.19 -17.50
C GLY A 8 8.75 2.92 -18.13
N LEU A 9 8.58 2.77 -19.42
CA LEU A 9 7.46 3.36 -20.16
C LEU A 9 6.14 2.67 -19.80
N VAL A 10 5.04 3.36 -20.03
CA VAL A 10 3.69 2.77 -19.94
C VAL A 10 3.63 1.55 -20.86
N GLY A 11 3.13 0.42 -20.34
CA GLY A 11 3.09 -0.85 -21.07
C GLY A 11 4.33 -1.74 -20.94
N ALA A 12 5.33 -1.36 -20.13
CA ALA A 12 6.52 -2.18 -19.86
C ALA A 12 6.27 -3.37 -18.92
N GLN A 13 5.02 -3.70 -18.65
CA GLN A 13 4.58 -4.85 -17.83
C GLN A 13 5.11 -4.85 -16.38
N ARG A 14 5.43 -3.67 -15.84
CA ARG A 14 5.90 -3.51 -14.45
C ARG A 14 4.82 -3.89 -13.43
N THR A 15 3.60 -3.41 -13.66
CA THR A 15 2.42 -3.73 -12.84
C THR A 15 2.17 -5.23 -12.84
N GLU A 16 2.18 -5.87 -14.03
CA GLU A 16 1.96 -7.31 -14.18
C GLU A 16 3.01 -8.14 -13.43
N LEU A 17 4.26 -7.71 -13.44
CA LEU A 17 5.33 -8.35 -12.69
C LEU A 17 5.04 -8.30 -11.18
N MET A 18 4.66 -7.13 -10.66
CA MET A 18 4.36 -6.97 -9.23
C MET A 18 3.08 -7.67 -8.81
N GLU A 19 2.06 -7.68 -9.68
CA GLU A 19 0.86 -8.49 -9.49
C GLU A 19 1.18 -9.99 -9.43
N GLY A 20 2.13 -10.46 -10.25
CA GLY A 20 2.63 -11.83 -10.22
C GLY A 20 3.35 -12.15 -8.91
N ILE A 21 4.23 -11.27 -8.44
CA ILE A 21 4.94 -11.42 -7.16
C ILE A 21 3.96 -11.41 -5.98
N PHE A 22 2.91 -10.60 -6.05
CA PHE A 22 1.89 -10.50 -5.00
C PHE A 22 0.82 -11.61 -5.07
N GLY A 23 0.78 -12.39 -6.16
CA GLY A 23 -0.19 -13.48 -6.33
C GLY A 23 -1.56 -13.04 -6.85
N LEU A 24 -1.67 -11.85 -7.45
CA LEU A 24 -2.86 -11.40 -8.18
C LEU A 24 -2.90 -12.00 -9.60
N ARG A 25 -1.75 -12.30 -10.17
CA ARG A 25 -1.57 -12.98 -11.44
C ARG A 25 -0.80 -14.28 -11.27
N ALA A 26 -1.18 -15.30 -12.01
CA ALA A 26 -0.35 -16.49 -12.12
C ALA A 26 0.92 -16.18 -12.93
N HIS A 27 2.07 -16.63 -12.44
CA HIS A 27 3.33 -16.57 -13.18
C HIS A 27 3.70 -17.97 -13.69
N THR A 28 4.32 -18.02 -14.85
CA THR A 28 4.67 -19.30 -15.53
C THR A 28 6.03 -19.84 -15.10
N SER A 29 6.91 -18.96 -14.63
CA SER A 29 8.27 -19.32 -14.21
C SER A 29 8.83 -18.25 -13.25
N GLY A 30 9.98 -18.56 -12.65
CA GLY A 30 10.63 -17.71 -11.69
C GLY A 30 10.41 -18.17 -10.25
N LYS A 31 11.17 -17.56 -9.34
CA LYS A 31 11.11 -17.84 -7.90
C LYS A 31 11.18 -16.56 -7.12
N VAL A 32 10.50 -16.52 -6.00
CA VAL A 32 10.50 -15.39 -5.08
C VAL A 32 11.15 -15.80 -3.78
N TRP A 33 12.06 -14.98 -3.26
CA TRP A 33 12.69 -15.16 -1.96
C TRP A 33 12.36 -13.96 -1.06
N ILE A 34 11.93 -14.23 0.15
CA ILE A 34 11.68 -13.22 1.17
C ILE A 34 12.53 -13.58 2.38
N LYS A 35 13.40 -12.67 2.83
CA LYS A 35 14.35 -12.88 3.93
C LYS A 35 15.25 -14.12 3.74
N GLY A 36 15.60 -14.42 2.49
CA GLY A 36 16.45 -15.57 2.14
C GLY A 36 15.74 -16.92 2.04
N GLU A 37 14.44 -16.97 2.28
CA GLU A 37 13.61 -18.17 2.12
C GLU A 37 12.85 -18.14 0.80
N GLU A 38 12.88 -19.22 0.04
CA GLU A 38 12.02 -19.38 -1.16
C GLU A 38 10.56 -19.48 -0.71
N VAL A 39 9.71 -18.64 -1.29
CA VAL A 39 8.28 -18.59 -0.98
C VAL A 39 7.44 -18.92 -2.21
N ASN A 40 6.34 -19.63 -2.01
CA ASN A 40 5.38 -19.95 -3.06
C ASN A 40 4.11 -19.12 -2.83
N ILE A 41 3.97 -18.04 -3.58
CA ILE A 41 2.84 -17.11 -3.51
C ILE A 41 1.91 -17.43 -4.68
N LYS A 42 0.72 -17.98 -4.38
CA LYS A 42 -0.31 -18.33 -5.37
C LYS A 42 -1.49 -17.37 -5.36
N GLN A 43 -1.67 -16.64 -4.26
CA GLN A 43 -2.78 -15.73 -4.04
C GLN A 43 -2.34 -14.58 -3.12
N PRO A 44 -3.02 -13.42 -3.13
CA PRO A 44 -2.65 -12.26 -2.31
C PRO A 44 -2.53 -12.56 -0.81
N ARG A 45 -3.34 -13.47 -0.30
CA ARG A 45 -3.28 -13.87 1.11
C ARG A 45 -1.92 -14.46 1.49
N ASP A 46 -1.29 -15.21 0.59
CA ASP A 46 0.04 -15.80 0.84
C ASP A 46 1.10 -14.69 0.96
N ALA A 47 1.04 -13.67 0.09
CA ALA A 47 1.92 -12.50 0.13
C ALA A 47 1.73 -11.70 1.43
N ILE A 48 0.49 -11.45 1.84
CA ILE A 48 0.17 -10.74 3.09
C ILE A 48 0.73 -11.50 4.29
N GLN A 49 0.59 -12.83 4.33
CA GLN A 49 1.15 -13.68 5.39
C GLN A 49 2.70 -13.65 5.43
N LYS A 50 3.33 -13.35 4.30
CA LYS A 50 4.78 -13.14 4.19
C LYS A 50 5.19 -11.67 4.36
N SER A 51 4.30 -10.85 4.93
CA SER A 51 4.54 -9.43 5.22
C SER A 51 4.82 -8.57 3.98
N VAL A 52 4.22 -8.91 2.84
CA VAL A 52 4.25 -8.12 1.61
C VAL A 52 2.92 -7.39 1.44
N ALA A 53 2.98 -6.15 1.02
CA ALA A 53 1.82 -5.33 0.69
C ALA A 53 1.95 -4.78 -0.73
N LEU A 54 0.83 -4.59 -1.43
CA LEU A 54 0.77 -4.02 -2.76
C LEU A 54 -0.26 -2.89 -2.83
N LEU A 55 0.23 -1.70 -3.12
CA LEU A 55 -0.59 -0.57 -3.56
C LEU A 55 -0.69 -0.63 -5.09
N THR A 56 -1.89 -0.77 -5.61
CA THR A 56 -2.16 -0.92 -7.05
C THR A 56 -2.21 0.42 -7.77
N GLU A 57 -1.89 0.43 -9.06
CA GLU A 57 -1.83 1.61 -9.93
C GLU A 57 -3.15 2.38 -9.96
N ASP A 58 -4.27 1.69 -10.23
CA ASP A 58 -5.58 2.35 -10.30
C ASP A 58 -6.24 2.42 -8.91
N ARG A 59 -6.00 3.55 -8.24
CA ARG A 59 -6.62 3.84 -6.94
C ARG A 59 -8.14 3.69 -6.95
N ARG A 60 -8.81 4.12 -8.01
CA ARG A 60 -10.27 4.17 -8.05
C ARG A 60 -10.90 2.84 -8.39
N ALA A 61 -10.33 2.10 -9.34
CA ALA A 61 -10.88 0.83 -9.78
C ALA A 61 -10.53 -0.32 -8.83
N THR A 62 -9.30 -0.37 -8.34
CA THR A 62 -8.78 -1.52 -7.57
C THR A 62 -8.35 -1.17 -6.15
N GLY A 63 -8.16 0.11 -5.84
CA GLY A 63 -7.65 0.55 -4.55
C GLY A 63 -8.78 0.78 -3.54
N ILE A 64 -9.59 1.82 -3.72
CA ILE A 64 -10.59 2.24 -2.73
C ILE A 64 -11.91 1.46 -2.86
N MET A 65 -12.57 1.25 -1.72
CA MET A 65 -13.97 0.84 -1.66
C MET A 65 -14.81 2.10 -1.49
N GLY A 66 -15.16 2.76 -2.60
CA GLY A 66 -15.66 4.14 -2.65
C GLY A 66 -16.89 4.42 -1.79
N VAL A 67 -17.79 3.44 -1.64
CA VAL A 67 -19.02 3.55 -0.85
C VAL A 67 -18.81 3.30 0.64
N LEU A 68 -17.68 2.70 1.02
CA LEU A 68 -17.35 2.41 2.40
C LEU A 68 -16.69 3.61 3.08
N SER A 69 -16.72 3.61 4.41
CA SER A 69 -16.09 4.63 5.23
C SER A 69 -14.56 4.57 5.16
N VAL A 70 -13.89 5.63 5.62
CA VAL A 70 -12.45 5.64 5.82
C VAL A 70 -12.02 4.55 6.80
N ALA A 71 -12.78 4.36 7.89
CA ALA A 71 -12.51 3.32 8.87
C ALA A 71 -12.55 1.92 8.26
N ASP A 72 -13.58 1.61 7.46
CA ASP A 72 -13.69 0.32 6.77
C ASP A 72 -12.54 0.13 5.79
N ASN A 73 -12.20 1.18 5.03
CA ASN A 73 -11.10 1.13 4.08
C ASN A 73 -9.73 0.90 4.73
N ILE A 74 -9.49 1.43 5.93
CA ILE A 74 -8.24 1.19 6.66
C ILE A 74 -8.21 -0.24 7.24
N SER A 75 -9.32 -0.71 7.82
CA SER A 75 -9.35 -1.94 8.60
C SER A 75 -9.49 -3.22 7.78
N ILE A 76 -10.02 -3.14 6.54
CA ILE A 76 -10.45 -4.31 5.77
C ILE A 76 -9.31 -5.32 5.47
N ALA A 77 -8.07 -4.87 5.34
CA ALA A 77 -6.93 -5.76 5.10
C ALA A 77 -6.43 -6.44 6.40
N SER A 78 -6.92 -6.01 7.58
CA SER A 78 -6.45 -6.46 8.90
C SER A 78 -7.55 -7.13 9.72
N LEU A 79 -8.69 -7.52 9.10
CA LEU A 79 -9.86 -8.02 9.81
C LEU A 79 -9.56 -9.21 10.72
N ASP A 80 -8.64 -10.10 10.30
CA ASP A 80 -8.26 -11.26 11.13
C ASP A 80 -7.63 -10.85 12.46
N ALA A 81 -6.80 -9.81 12.48
CA ALA A 81 -6.19 -9.26 13.69
C ALA A 81 -7.20 -8.46 14.56
N LEU A 82 -8.27 -7.97 13.94
CA LEU A 82 -9.28 -7.15 14.58
C LEU A 82 -10.47 -7.96 15.13
N ARG A 83 -10.39 -9.28 15.10
CA ARG A 83 -11.46 -10.14 15.62
C ARG A 83 -11.52 -10.13 17.15
N LYS A 84 -12.77 -10.21 17.63
CA LYS A 84 -13.13 -10.53 19.01
C LYS A 84 -13.89 -11.87 18.99
N GLY A 85 -13.15 -12.98 19.11
CA GLY A 85 -13.70 -14.32 18.92
C GLY A 85 -13.90 -14.69 17.44
N PRO A 86 -14.64 -15.79 17.14
CA PRO A 86 -14.69 -16.36 15.80
C PRO A 86 -15.49 -15.55 14.76
N ILE A 87 -16.48 -14.76 15.21
CA ILE A 87 -17.48 -14.15 14.31
C ILE A 87 -17.51 -12.62 14.41
N MET A 88 -17.13 -12.04 15.56
CA MET A 88 -17.29 -10.61 15.82
C MET A 88 -15.99 -9.83 15.60
N LEU A 89 -16.12 -8.58 15.17
CA LEU A 89 -15.02 -7.62 15.13
C LEU A 89 -14.98 -6.81 16.43
N ASP A 90 -13.76 -6.45 16.84
CA ASP A 90 -13.52 -5.58 17.99
C ASP A 90 -13.57 -4.11 17.54
N ASN A 91 -14.70 -3.46 17.72
CA ASN A 91 -14.89 -2.07 17.34
C ASN A 91 -13.89 -1.12 18.02
N LYS A 92 -13.45 -1.42 19.25
CA LYS A 92 -12.46 -0.60 19.95
C LYS A 92 -11.11 -0.68 19.24
N LYS A 93 -10.65 -1.89 18.93
CA LYS A 93 -9.40 -2.09 18.16
C LYS A 93 -9.47 -1.41 16.80
N ILE A 94 -10.61 -1.46 16.10
CA ILE A 94 -10.80 -0.77 14.82
C ILE A 94 -10.65 0.74 15.00
N LEU A 95 -11.31 1.33 15.97
CA LEU A 95 -11.23 2.77 16.22
C LEU A 95 -9.81 3.20 16.60
N ASP A 96 -9.13 2.44 17.46
CA ASP A 96 -7.75 2.70 17.87
C ASP A 96 -6.79 2.61 16.66
N LEU A 97 -6.95 1.58 15.82
CA LEU A 97 -6.18 1.41 14.58
C LEU A 97 -6.38 2.61 13.64
N VAL A 98 -7.63 3.01 13.44
CA VAL A 98 -7.98 4.12 12.53
C VAL A 98 -7.43 5.44 13.08
N ALA A 99 -7.58 5.71 14.37
CA ALA A 99 -7.06 6.92 15.01
C ALA A 99 -5.55 7.02 14.85
N THR A 100 -4.82 5.93 15.16
CA THR A 100 -3.36 5.85 15.04
C THR A 100 -2.90 6.10 13.60
N ASN A 101 -3.54 5.46 12.62
CA ASN A 101 -3.14 5.62 11.22
C ASN A 101 -3.55 6.98 10.65
N LYS A 102 -4.70 7.53 11.07
CA LYS A 102 -5.12 8.89 10.71
C LYS A 102 -4.07 9.91 11.13
N GLU A 103 -3.57 9.80 12.35
CA GLU A 103 -2.53 10.69 12.88
C GLU A 103 -1.20 10.49 12.15
N LYS A 104 -0.69 9.26 12.10
CA LYS A 104 0.59 8.93 11.44
C LYS A 104 0.67 9.39 9.99
N MET A 105 -0.43 9.26 9.24
CA MET A 105 -0.48 9.61 7.82
C MET A 105 -1.00 11.04 7.59
N ALA A 106 -1.29 11.80 8.65
CA ALA A 106 -1.91 13.12 8.57
C ALA A 106 -3.13 13.14 7.63
N ILE A 107 -4.04 12.15 7.78
CA ILE A 107 -5.23 12.03 6.93
C ILE A 107 -6.25 13.10 7.33
N LYS A 108 -6.56 13.99 6.39
CA LYS A 108 -7.53 15.07 6.61
C LYS A 108 -8.94 14.55 6.32
N VAL A 109 -9.67 14.19 7.35
CA VAL A 109 -11.04 13.68 7.27
C VAL A 109 -11.86 14.14 8.48
N PRO A 110 -13.12 14.61 8.27
CA PRO A 110 -13.96 15.08 9.38
C PRO A 110 -14.29 13.98 10.39
N SER A 111 -14.58 12.78 9.91
CA SER A 111 -14.94 11.62 10.74
C SER A 111 -14.43 10.31 10.11
N PRO A 112 -14.05 9.30 10.91
CA PRO A 112 -13.78 7.96 10.42
C PRO A 112 -14.92 7.32 9.61
N LYS A 113 -16.15 7.75 9.86
CA LYS A 113 -17.35 7.28 9.15
C LYS A 113 -17.57 7.96 7.78
N THR A 114 -16.78 8.97 7.43
CA THR A 114 -16.86 9.65 6.14
C THR A 114 -16.55 8.67 5.01
N GLN A 115 -17.37 8.69 3.95
CA GLN A 115 -17.12 7.85 2.77
C GLN A 115 -15.82 8.26 2.08
N ILE A 116 -14.96 7.30 1.74
CA ILE A 116 -13.64 7.58 1.17
C ILE A 116 -13.71 8.32 -0.16
N LYS A 117 -14.76 8.11 -0.96
CA LYS A 117 -14.94 8.81 -2.25
C LYS A 117 -15.05 10.32 -2.15
N SER A 118 -15.42 10.86 -0.98
CA SER A 118 -15.55 12.31 -0.75
C SER A 118 -14.22 12.99 -0.42
N LEU A 119 -13.14 12.24 -0.20
CA LEU A 119 -11.82 12.78 0.09
C LEU A 119 -11.09 13.18 -1.19
N SER A 120 -10.14 14.13 -1.05
CA SER A 120 -9.17 14.44 -2.12
C SER A 120 -8.32 13.21 -2.47
N GLY A 121 -7.76 13.19 -3.69
CA GLY A 121 -6.92 12.10 -4.17
C GLY A 121 -5.77 11.76 -3.23
N GLY A 122 -5.08 12.78 -2.70
CA GLY A 122 -3.99 12.59 -1.75
C GLY A 122 -4.44 11.95 -0.44
N ASN A 123 -5.60 12.35 0.11
CA ASN A 123 -6.13 11.71 1.32
C ASN A 123 -6.61 10.29 1.06
N GLN A 124 -7.22 10.00 -0.10
CA GLN A 124 -7.54 8.62 -0.50
C GLN A 124 -6.28 7.75 -0.54
N GLN A 125 -5.20 8.25 -1.13
CA GLN A 125 -3.92 7.53 -1.21
C GLN A 125 -3.34 7.23 0.17
N LYS A 126 -3.36 8.22 1.06
CA LYS A 126 -2.92 8.02 2.45
C LYS A 126 -3.74 6.95 3.18
N VAL A 127 -5.05 6.90 2.93
CA VAL A 127 -5.92 5.84 3.47
C VAL A 127 -5.51 4.47 2.94
N LEU A 128 -5.16 4.35 1.65
CA LEU A 128 -4.69 3.08 1.08
C LEU A 128 -3.34 2.64 1.65
N ILE A 129 -2.39 3.57 1.82
CA ILE A 129 -1.13 3.28 2.49
C ILE A 129 -1.40 2.84 3.94
N ALA A 130 -2.26 3.56 4.67
CA ALA A 130 -2.63 3.23 6.04
C ALA A 130 -3.26 1.84 6.16
N ARG A 131 -4.11 1.42 5.20
CA ARG A 131 -4.67 0.07 5.12
C ARG A 131 -3.60 -1.00 5.16
N TRP A 132 -2.56 -0.84 4.33
CA TRP A 132 -1.48 -1.81 4.26
C TRP A 132 -0.58 -1.77 5.48
N LEU A 133 -0.30 -0.58 6.01
CA LEU A 133 0.51 -0.43 7.23
C LEU A 133 -0.17 -1.01 8.47
N ALA A 134 -1.49 -1.16 8.47
CA ALA A 134 -2.23 -1.85 9.53
C ALA A 134 -1.79 -3.31 9.73
N ASN A 135 -1.24 -3.96 8.70
CA ASN A 135 -0.65 -5.30 8.76
C ASN A 135 0.86 -5.30 9.06
N ASN A 136 1.45 -4.13 9.31
CA ASN A 136 2.88 -3.97 9.56
C ASN A 136 3.78 -4.73 8.54
N PRO A 137 3.64 -4.51 7.23
CA PRO A 137 4.40 -5.24 6.23
C PRO A 137 5.90 -4.93 6.33
N ASP A 138 6.74 -5.89 5.92
CA ASP A 138 8.19 -5.69 5.79
C ASP A 138 8.55 -5.15 4.41
N VAL A 139 7.77 -5.54 3.39
CA VAL A 139 7.93 -5.12 1.99
C VAL A 139 6.67 -4.42 1.50
N LEU A 140 6.83 -3.20 0.97
CA LEU A 140 5.75 -2.45 0.32
C LEU A 140 6.07 -2.30 -1.17
N ILE A 141 5.19 -2.81 -2.00
CA ILE A 141 5.18 -2.55 -3.44
C ILE A 141 4.21 -1.40 -3.68
N LEU A 142 4.70 -0.30 -4.22
CA LEU A 142 3.95 0.93 -4.47
C LEU A 142 3.93 1.19 -5.97
N ASP A 143 2.81 0.85 -6.61
CA ASP A 143 2.64 1.05 -8.04
C ASP A 143 1.96 2.39 -8.32
N GLU A 144 2.69 3.30 -8.97
CA GLU A 144 2.29 4.67 -9.29
C GLU A 144 1.67 5.41 -8.06
N PRO A 145 2.37 5.47 -6.91
CA PRO A 145 1.78 5.93 -5.65
C PRO A 145 1.28 7.38 -5.67
N THR A 146 1.71 8.17 -6.63
CA THR A 146 1.39 9.61 -6.73
C THR A 146 0.58 9.95 -7.96
N ARG A 147 0.16 8.96 -8.75
CA ARG A 147 -0.60 9.19 -9.99
C ARG A 147 -1.94 9.86 -9.73
N GLY A 148 -2.20 10.94 -10.46
CA GLY A 148 -3.44 11.69 -10.36
C GLY A 148 -3.66 12.40 -9.02
N ILE A 149 -2.55 12.78 -8.37
CA ILE A 149 -2.52 13.54 -7.11
C ILE A 149 -1.92 14.92 -7.39
N ASP A 150 -2.41 15.93 -6.68
CA ASP A 150 -1.85 17.29 -6.76
C ASP A 150 -0.43 17.37 -6.17
N VAL A 151 0.35 18.36 -6.62
CA VAL A 151 1.78 18.49 -6.30
C VAL A 151 2.04 18.55 -4.78
N GLY A 152 1.18 19.26 -4.03
CA GLY A 152 1.35 19.37 -2.59
C GLY A 152 1.15 18.04 -1.89
N ALA A 153 0.12 17.28 -2.30
CA ALA A 153 -0.13 15.95 -1.75
C ALA A 153 0.90 14.92 -2.21
N LYS A 154 1.48 15.03 -3.42
CA LYS A 154 2.61 14.20 -3.85
C LYS A 154 3.77 14.29 -2.86
N TYR A 155 4.16 15.51 -2.48
CA TYR A 155 5.24 15.73 -1.52
C TYR A 155 4.96 15.06 -0.17
N GLU A 156 3.72 15.15 0.34
CA GLU A 156 3.33 14.46 1.58
C GLU A 156 3.47 12.93 1.45
N ILE A 157 3.14 12.34 0.30
CA ILE A 157 3.32 10.90 0.03
C ILE A 157 4.82 10.55 -0.02
N TYR A 158 5.67 11.36 -0.64
CA TYR A 158 7.11 11.12 -0.65
C TYR A 158 7.71 11.13 0.76
N CYS A 159 7.30 12.06 1.61
CA CYS A 159 7.72 12.07 3.01
C CYS A 159 7.32 10.79 3.74
N ILE A 160 6.08 10.32 3.54
CA ILE A 160 5.60 9.06 4.13
C ILE A 160 6.47 7.88 3.65
N ILE A 161 6.73 7.76 2.35
CA ILE A 161 7.55 6.68 1.77
C ILE A 161 8.97 6.72 2.34
N ALA A 162 9.60 7.91 2.39
CA ALA A 162 10.94 8.08 2.93
C ALA A 162 11.02 7.71 4.42
N ASP A 163 10.02 8.09 5.21
CA ASP A 163 9.97 7.77 6.64
C ASP A 163 9.75 6.27 6.88
N LEU A 164 8.96 5.60 6.05
CA LEU A 164 8.82 4.14 6.11
C LEU A 164 10.13 3.42 5.80
N ALA A 165 10.89 3.88 4.82
CA ALA A 165 12.22 3.34 4.51
C ALA A 165 13.18 3.55 5.69
N LYS A 166 13.21 4.75 6.31
CA LYS A 166 14.00 5.03 7.52
C LYS A 166 13.64 4.11 8.69
N GLN A 167 12.39 3.69 8.79
CA GLN A 167 11.91 2.72 9.78
C GLN A 167 12.30 1.27 9.46
N GLY A 168 13.07 1.03 8.40
CA GLY A 168 13.56 -0.28 8.01
C GLY A 168 12.68 -1.04 7.01
N LYS A 169 11.59 -0.45 6.50
CA LYS A 169 10.75 -1.09 5.50
C LYS A 169 11.47 -1.15 4.15
N SER A 170 11.37 -2.27 3.45
CA SER A 170 11.83 -2.39 2.07
C SER A 170 10.72 -1.93 1.12
N ILE A 171 11.04 -1.01 0.22
CA ILE A 171 10.05 -0.41 -0.67
C ILE A 171 10.45 -0.65 -2.12
N ILE A 172 9.51 -1.14 -2.91
CA ILE A 172 9.60 -1.19 -4.36
C ILE A 172 8.65 -0.13 -4.89
N MET A 173 9.19 0.93 -5.47
CA MET A 173 8.43 2.05 -6.02
C MET A 173 8.46 2.02 -7.53
N ILE A 174 7.30 1.88 -8.15
CA ILE A 174 7.11 1.96 -9.60
C ILE A 174 6.59 3.34 -9.93
N SER A 175 7.19 4.01 -10.88
CA SER A 175 6.67 5.26 -11.42
C SER A 175 7.03 5.42 -12.90
N SER A 176 6.10 6.00 -13.65
CA SER A 176 6.33 6.46 -15.02
C SER A 176 7.02 7.83 -15.07
N GLU A 177 7.04 8.55 -13.94
CA GLU A 177 7.72 9.84 -13.81
C GLU A 177 9.19 9.61 -13.38
N MET A 178 10.14 9.75 -14.32
CA MET A 178 11.57 9.53 -14.04
C MET A 178 12.10 10.41 -12.90
N SER A 179 11.58 11.63 -12.77
CA SER A 179 11.95 12.55 -11.68
C SER A 179 11.61 12.00 -10.31
N GLU A 180 10.49 11.27 -10.17
CA GLU A 180 10.11 10.60 -8.92
C GLU A 180 11.08 9.46 -8.59
N ILE A 181 11.39 8.64 -9.59
CA ILE A 181 12.31 7.51 -9.42
C ILE A 181 13.69 8.01 -8.98
N ILE A 182 14.26 9.02 -9.68
CA ILE A 182 15.57 9.57 -9.34
C ILE A 182 15.56 10.24 -7.96
N GLY A 183 14.48 10.97 -7.64
CA GLY A 183 14.40 11.72 -6.37
C GLY A 183 14.14 10.86 -5.14
N MET A 184 13.52 9.70 -5.30
CA MET A 184 13.06 8.88 -4.19
C MET A 184 13.86 7.60 -3.96
N SER A 185 14.54 7.08 -5.00
CA SER A 185 15.11 5.74 -4.95
C SER A 185 16.56 5.74 -4.51
N ASN A 186 16.96 4.73 -3.75
CA ASN A 186 18.36 4.46 -3.43
C ASN A 186 19.05 3.73 -4.58
N ARG A 187 18.29 2.95 -5.34
CA ARG A 187 18.74 2.17 -6.49
C ARG A 187 17.61 2.09 -7.51
N VAL A 188 17.97 2.10 -8.79
CA VAL A 188 17.02 2.05 -9.92
C VAL A 188 17.24 0.78 -10.75
N MET A 189 16.14 0.19 -11.18
CA MET A 189 16.08 -0.94 -12.09
C MET A 189 15.24 -0.60 -13.31
#